data_a28dbbb99fadcc44b1b56ddf22e00125
#
_entry.id   a28dbbb99fadcc44b1b56ddf22e00125
#
_cell.length_a   1.000
_cell.length_b   1.000
_cell.length_c   1.000
_cell.angle_alpha   90.00
_cell.angle_beta   90.00
_cell.angle_gamma   90.00
#
_symmetry.space_group_name_H-M   'P 1'
#
loop_
_entity.id
_entity.type
_entity.pdbx_description
1 polymer ?
#
loop_
_entity_poly.entity_id
_entity_poly.type
_entity_poly.pdbx_seq_one_letter_code
_entity_poly.pdbx_strand_id
1 'polypeptide(L)'
;MLSRLILTDFRNHAEAVLHPGRGFVVLTGENGAGKTNVLEAVSLLAPGRGPRRAALSDMARQGGKGGFSVAATLSPSPSHLWEGLGEGVSDIVPSKVAESPQALPQPRSGPIVPPAQSEWRGAPFTPNAQVGGEIDIGTGTLPAAPERRIVRINGATTAATALAEWLTVLWLTPAMDRLFVEPAGERRRFLDRLTLAMRPDHAQHANRYEAAMRARNRVLADAKDHGHPDPHWLTALEAQMAEHGAAIEAGRRETVTALAERLADQPEGPFARAGLTLEGWNGADTLAADLAQGRRRDAAAGRTLVGPHRSDLMVTHLDKDQPAALCSTGEQKALLLGLVLAHAELVADRVGRAPILLLDEVAAHLDPVRRAALFDRLAATGSQVWITGTERAPFDDIGAASWFAVADGTLSAA
;
A
#
# COMPACT_ATOMS: atom_id res chain seq x y z
N MET A 1 0.85 -12.02 6.29
CA MET A 1 -0.58 -11.65 6.37
C MET A 1 -0.90 -11.05 7.71
N LEU A 2 -1.99 -10.27 7.83
CA LEU A 2 -2.48 -9.82 9.15
C LEU A 2 -3.21 -10.96 9.85
N SER A 3 -2.81 -11.27 11.08
CA SER A 3 -3.51 -12.21 11.97
C SER A 3 -4.35 -11.47 13.01
N ARG A 4 -4.02 -10.22 13.31
CA ARG A 4 -4.74 -9.37 14.24
C ARG A 4 -4.70 -7.91 13.77
N LEU A 5 -5.82 -7.19 13.92
CA LEU A 5 -5.93 -5.75 13.68
C LEU A 5 -6.61 -5.11 14.88
N ILE A 6 -6.04 -4.02 15.39
CA ILE A 6 -6.59 -3.24 16.50
C ILE A 6 -6.70 -1.78 16.06
N LEU A 7 -7.89 -1.21 16.21
CA LEU A 7 -8.16 0.21 15.99
C LEU A 7 -8.52 0.87 17.33
N THR A 8 -7.96 2.05 17.60
CA THR A 8 -8.31 2.85 18.78
C THR A 8 -8.49 4.29 18.34
N ASP A 9 -9.64 4.85 18.67
CA ASP A 9 -10.05 6.23 18.33
C ASP A 9 -9.80 6.60 16.86
N PHE A 10 -10.05 5.65 15.93
CA PHE A 10 -9.83 5.83 14.51
C PHE A 10 -11.14 6.04 13.76
N ARG A 11 -11.30 7.20 13.12
CA ARG A 11 -12.50 7.59 12.35
C ARG A 11 -13.78 7.51 13.22
N ASN A 12 -14.66 6.54 12.95
CA ASN A 12 -15.86 6.28 13.75
C ASN A 12 -15.68 5.11 14.74
N HIS A 13 -14.54 4.43 14.72
CA HIS A 13 -14.25 3.31 15.63
C HIS A 13 -13.62 3.82 16.93
N ALA A 14 -14.30 3.65 18.06
CA ALA A 14 -13.74 3.94 19.38
C ALA A 14 -12.66 2.90 19.73
N GLU A 15 -13.04 1.63 19.63
CA GLU A 15 -12.17 0.48 19.78
C GLU A 15 -12.70 -0.64 18.89
N ALA A 16 -11.81 -1.33 18.18
CA ALA A 16 -12.15 -2.50 17.38
C ALA A 16 -10.98 -3.48 17.35
N VAL A 17 -11.27 -4.76 17.50
CA VAL A 17 -10.31 -5.85 17.38
C VAL A 17 -10.85 -6.87 16.41
N LEU A 18 -10.03 -7.18 15.38
CA LEU A 18 -10.35 -8.19 14.38
C LEU A 18 -9.26 -9.26 14.38
N HIS A 19 -9.69 -10.49 14.13
CA HIS A 19 -8.80 -11.64 13.90
C HIS A 19 -9.09 -12.18 12.49
N PRO A 20 -8.57 -11.52 11.44
CA PRO A 20 -8.78 -11.96 10.07
C PRO A 20 -8.03 -13.26 9.81
N GLY A 21 -8.69 -14.16 9.08
CA GLY A 21 -8.07 -15.37 8.55
C GLY A 21 -7.25 -15.11 7.29
N ARG A 22 -6.82 -16.20 6.68
CA ARG A 22 -6.19 -16.19 5.35
C ARG A 22 -7.26 -16.00 4.27
N GLY A 23 -6.81 -15.57 3.09
CA GLY A 23 -7.68 -15.39 1.94
C GLY A 23 -8.62 -14.19 2.11
N PHE A 24 -9.90 -14.41 2.02
CA PHE A 24 -10.86 -13.31 2.01
C PHE A 24 -11.27 -12.86 3.41
N VAL A 25 -11.35 -11.53 3.57
CA VAL A 25 -11.90 -10.84 4.74
C VAL A 25 -13.02 -9.94 4.24
N VAL A 26 -14.25 -10.31 4.54
CA VAL A 26 -15.45 -9.63 4.02
C VAL A 26 -16.04 -8.74 5.11
N LEU A 27 -16.18 -7.45 4.82
CA LEU A 27 -16.79 -6.45 5.70
C LEU A 27 -18.17 -6.08 5.12
N THR A 28 -19.24 -6.41 5.81
CA THR A 28 -20.59 -6.06 5.40
C THR A 28 -21.26 -5.08 6.37
N GLY A 29 -22.21 -4.31 5.88
CA GLY A 29 -22.95 -3.34 6.69
C GLY A 29 -23.49 -2.17 5.86
N GLU A 30 -24.30 -1.33 6.42
CA GLU A 30 -24.88 -0.18 5.72
C GLU A 30 -23.84 0.84 5.25
N ASN A 31 -24.25 1.73 4.33
CA ASN A 31 -23.40 2.83 3.90
C ASN A 31 -23.18 3.78 5.07
N GLY A 32 -21.90 4.20 5.26
CA GLY A 32 -21.52 5.03 6.41
C GLY A 32 -21.19 4.26 7.69
N ALA A 33 -21.47 2.96 7.80
CA ALA A 33 -21.20 2.16 9.01
C ALA A 33 -19.72 2.12 9.44
N GLY A 34 -18.78 2.38 8.51
CA GLY A 34 -17.33 2.41 8.81
C GLY A 34 -16.49 1.36 8.08
N LYS A 35 -17.05 0.59 7.15
CA LYS A 35 -16.33 -0.44 6.37
C LYS A 35 -15.06 0.09 5.70
N THR A 36 -15.20 1.18 4.93
CA THR A 36 -14.07 1.86 4.27
C THR A 36 -13.04 2.40 5.28
N ASN A 37 -13.46 2.75 6.50
CA ASN A 37 -12.55 3.21 7.55
C ASN A 37 -11.64 2.07 8.03
N VAL A 38 -12.13 0.82 8.06
CA VAL A 38 -11.29 -0.36 8.35
C VAL A 38 -10.25 -0.57 7.25
N LEU A 39 -10.65 -0.49 5.96
CA LEU A 39 -9.69 -0.57 4.84
C LEU A 39 -8.66 0.57 4.91
N GLU A 40 -9.10 1.79 5.22
CA GLU A 40 -8.19 2.92 5.40
C GLU A 40 -7.18 2.67 6.53
N ALA A 41 -7.62 2.10 7.66
CA ALA A 41 -6.73 1.72 8.75
C ALA A 41 -5.67 0.71 8.30
N VAL A 42 -6.05 -0.37 7.60
CA VAL A 42 -5.10 -1.35 7.05
C VAL A 42 -4.12 -0.67 6.09
N SER A 43 -4.57 0.25 5.25
CA SER A 43 -3.71 0.97 4.30
C SER A 43 -2.64 1.83 4.99
N LEU A 44 -2.89 2.29 6.22
CA LEU A 44 -1.91 3.05 7.01
C LEU A 44 -0.78 2.18 7.57
N LEU A 45 -0.88 0.86 7.50
CA LEU A 45 0.22 -0.05 7.82
C LEU A 45 1.29 -0.11 6.71
N ALA A 46 1.08 0.62 5.61
CA ALA A 46 2.06 0.87 4.55
C ALA A 46 2.52 2.34 4.54
N PRO A 47 3.60 2.70 3.82
CA PRO A 47 3.98 4.10 3.61
C PRO A 47 2.87 4.91 2.92
N GLY A 48 2.76 6.19 3.27
CA GLY A 48 1.75 7.09 2.70
C GLY A 48 0.62 7.43 3.68
N ARG A 49 -0.44 8.09 3.18
CA ARG A 49 -1.59 8.57 3.96
C ARG A 49 -2.90 7.85 3.61
N GLY A 50 -2.80 6.61 3.12
CA GLY A 50 -3.97 5.82 2.73
C GLY A 50 -4.70 6.34 1.48
N PRO A 51 -5.85 5.74 1.13
CA PRO A 51 -6.57 6.03 -0.11
C PRO A 51 -7.18 7.42 -0.15
N ARG A 52 -7.67 7.96 0.98
CA ARG A 52 -8.29 9.29 1.07
C ARG A 52 -7.29 10.42 1.25
N ARG A 53 -6.05 10.12 1.66
CA ARG A 53 -4.98 11.11 1.93
C ARG A 53 -5.38 12.23 2.88
N ALA A 54 -6.27 11.94 3.81
CA ALA A 54 -6.74 12.89 4.80
C ALA A 54 -5.57 13.41 5.68
N ALA A 55 -5.76 14.57 6.32
CA ALA A 55 -4.85 15.01 7.36
C ALA A 55 -4.88 13.98 8.51
N LEU A 56 -3.77 13.79 9.20
CA LEU A 56 -3.70 12.81 10.29
C LEU A 56 -4.65 13.15 11.43
N SER A 57 -4.80 14.43 11.73
CA SER A 57 -5.79 14.95 12.69
C SER A 57 -7.22 14.53 12.34
N ASP A 58 -7.58 14.51 11.04
CA ASP A 58 -8.91 14.14 10.58
C ASP A 58 -9.20 12.63 10.69
N MET A 59 -8.16 11.82 10.89
CA MET A 59 -8.29 10.38 11.08
C MET A 59 -8.63 10.01 12.52
N ALA A 60 -8.37 10.90 13.48
CA ALA A 60 -8.77 10.70 14.85
C ALA A 60 -10.31 10.75 14.99
N ARG A 61 -10.86 9.92 15.89
CA ARG A 61 -12.29 9.87 16.14
C ARG A 61 -12.80 11.20 16.71
N GLN A 62 -13.88 11.71 16.14
CA GLN A 62 -14.57 12.87 16.69
C GLN A 62 -15.13 12.53 18.08
N GLY A 63 -14.85 13.40 19.07
CA GLY A 63 -15.20 13.15 20.47
C GLY A 63 -14.30 12.12 21.18
N GLY A 64 -13.23 11.64 20.51
CA GLY A 64 -12.19 10.82 21.12
C GLY A 64 -11.13 11.63 21.85
N LYS A 65 -9.99 11.00 22.17
CA LYS A 65 -8.88 11.61 22.94
C LYS A 65 -7.98 12.54 22.11
N GLY A 66 -8.28 12.78 20.81
CA GLY A 66 -7.54 13.69 19.93
C GLY A 66 -6.33 13.07 19.23
N GLY A 67 -6.09 11.76 19.37
CA GLY A 67 -5.14 10.96 18.62
C GLY A 67 -5.78 9.64 18.21
N PHE A 68 -5.08 8.82 17.43
CA PHE A 68 -5.55 7.49 17.03
C PHE A 68 -4.41 6.47 17.01
N SER A 69 -4.77 5.19 17.04
CA SER A 69 -3.85 4.09 16.85
C SER A 69 -4.42 3.02 15.92
N VAL A 70 -3.59 2.53 15.02
CA VAL A 70 -3.81 1.33 14.21
C VAL A 70 -2.65 0.40 14.49
N ALA A 71 -2.91 -0.77 15.06
CA ALA A 71 -1.90 -1.78 15.34
C ALA A 71 -2.30 -3.11 14.69
N ALA A 72 -1.33 -3.88 14.25
CA ALA A 72 -1.54 -5.17 13.65
C ALA A 72 -0.41 -6.15 13.98
N THR A 73 -0.76 -7.43 14.04
CA THR A 73 0.20 -8.52 14.10
C THR A 73 0.28 -9.19 12.75
N LEU A 74 1.48 -9.34 12.22
CA LEU A 74 1.79 -10.06 10.99
C LEU A 74 2.23 -11.47 11.33
N SER A 75 1.56 -12.48 10.77
CA SER A 75 2.00 -13.86 10.81
C SER A 75 2.77 -14.22 9.54
N PRO A 76 3.84 -15.04 9.62
CA PRO A 76 4.58 -15.48 8.44
C PRO A 76 3.67 -16.26 7.49
N SER A 77 3.92 -16.09 6.19
CA SER A 77 3.26 -16.91 5.16
C SER A 77 3.99 -18.26 5.07
N PRO A 78 3.30 -19.41 4.96
CA PRO A 78 3.94 -20.73 4.90
C PRO A 78 4.81 -20.96 3.67
N SER A 79 4.64 -20.16 2.61
CA SER A 79 5.34 -20.32 1.33
C SER A 79 6.85 -20.13 1.38
N HIS A 80 7.43 -19.64 2.49
CA HIS A 80 8.87 -19.38 2.59
C HIS A 80 9.63 -20.40 3.48
N LEU A 81 8.97 -21.42 4.02
CA LEU A 81 9.63 -22.39 4.93
C LEU A 81 10.14 -23.65 4.21
N TRP A 82 9.87 -23.83 2.90
CA TRP A 82 10.17 -25.11 2.21
C TRP A 82 11.17 -25.06 1.07
N GLU A 83 11.57 -23.91 0.56
CA GLU A 83 12.53 -23.84 -0.57
C GLU A 83 14.00 -23.67 -0.16
N GLY A 84 14.32 -23.59 1.12
CA GLY A 84 15.69 -23.43 1.63
C GLY A 84 16.36 -24.68 2.19
N LEU A 85 15.69 -25.85 2.23
CA LEU A 85 16.25 -27.11 2.73
C LEU A 85 16.04 -28.26 1.73
N GLY A 86 16.42 -28.01 0.48
CA GLY A 86 16.59 -29.05 -0.54
C GLY A 86 18.04 -29.52 -0.58
N GLU A 87 18.25 -30.82 -0.33
CA GLU A 87 19.42 -31.62 -0.62
C GLU A 87 20.64 -31.51 0.32
N GLY A 88 20.70 -32.49 1.18
CA GLY A 88 21.93 -32.97 1.79
C GLY A 88 21.87 -33.23 3.30
N VAL A 89 21.30 -34.33 3.71
CA VAL A 89 21.82 -35.29 4.71
C VAL A 89 20.83 -36.46 4.85
N SER A 90 21.09 -37.53 4.11
CA SER A 90 20.67 -38.88 4.49
C SER A 90 21.65 -39.40 5.53
N ASP A 91 21.11 -40.18 6.43
CA ASP A 91 21.78 -40.95 7.47
C ASP A 91 22.08 -40.20 8.78
N ILE A 92 21.15 -40.37 9.73
CA ILE A 92 21.41 -40.94 11.06
C ILE A 92 20.03 -41.17 11.73
N VAL A 93 19.62 -42.44 11.81
CA VAL A 93 18.59 -42.93 12.74
C VAL A 93 19.28 -43.27 14.05
N PRO A 94 18.74 -42.86 15.18
CA PRO A 94 18.51 -43.85 16.24
C PRO A 94 17.06 -43.79 16.78
N SER A 95 16.51 -44.98 16.77
CA SER A 95 15.31 -45.40 17.50
C SER A 95 15.38 -45.13 19.00
N LYS A 96 14.31 -44.54 19.58
CA LYS A 96 13.68 -45.04 20.81
C LYS A 96 12.45 -44.22 21.22
N VAL A 97 11.34 -44.94 21.31
CA VAL A 97 10.37 -45.05 22.44
C VAL A 97 9.39 -43.88 22.65
N ALA A 98 8.13 -44.26 22.50
CA ALA A 98 6.88 -43.59 22.77
C ALA A 98 6.76 -42.98 24.18
N GLU A 99 6.21 -41.78 24.23
CA GLU A 99 5.40 -41.34 25.35
C GLU A 99 4.19 -40.52 24.85
N SER A 100 3.05 -40.74 25.49
CA SER A 100 1.69 -40.29 25.13
C SER A 100 1.51 -38.79 25.15
N PRO A 101 0.52 -38.23 24.42
CA PRO A 101 0.33 -36.79 24.30
C PRO A 101 -0.27 -36.21 25.58
N GLN A 102 0.42 -35.25 26.16
CA GLN A 102 -0.13 -34.36 27.19
C GLN A 102 -1.06 -33.34 26.57
N ALA A 103 -2.20 -33.17 27.25
CA ALA A 103 -3.28 -32.25 26.85
C ALA A 103 -2.81 -30.80 26.66
N LEU A 104 -3.26 -30.18 25.56
CA LEU A 104 -3.09 -28.75 25.27
C LEU A 104 -3.72 -27.90 26.39
N PRO A 105 -3.05 -26.85 26.88
CA PRO A 105 -3.64 -25.91 27.83
C PRO A 105 -4.80 -25.13 27.18
N GLN A 106 -5.93 -25.12 27.88
CA GLN A 106 -7.11 -24.33 27.47
C GLN A 106 -6.81 -22.81 27.52
N PRO A 107 -7.40 -21.99 26.64
CA PRO A 107 -7.21 -20.55 26.66
C PRO A 107 -7.80 -19.96 27.94
N ARG A 108 -7.01 -19.19 28.66
CA ARG A 108 -7.45 -18.45 29.85
C ARG A 108 -8.40 -17.34 29.42
N SER A 109 -9.66 -17.43 29.81
CA SER A 109 -10.67 -16.36 29.72
C SER A 109 -10.41 -15.36 30.86
N GLY A 110 -9.65 -14.31 30.54
CA GLY A 110 -9.53 -13.11 31.38
C GLY A 110 -9.92 -11.88 30.56
N PRO A 111 -10.46 -10.80 31.18
CA PRO A 111 -10.76 -9.58 30.43
C PRO A 111 -9.49 -9.01 29.82
N ILE A 112 -9.53 -8.76 28.49
CA ILE A 112 -8.44 -8.16 27.73
C ILE A 112 -8.37 -6.70 28.14
N VAL A 113 -7.41 -6.33 28.96
CA VAL A 113 -7.07 -4.94 29.25
C VAL A 113 -6.20 -4.43 28.13
N PRO A 114 -6.55 -3.34 27.41
CA PRO A 114 -5.66 -2.74 26.43
C PRO A 114 -4.39 -2.26 27.13
N PRO A 115 -3.19 -2.42 26.52
CA PRO A 115 -1.95 -2.00 27.14
C PRO A 115 -2.00 -0.51 27.44
N ALA A 116 -1.76 -0.15 28.71
CA ALA A 116 -1.73 1.23 29.16
C ALA A 116 -0.60 1.98 28.43
N GLN A 117 -0.79 3.28 28.18
CA GLN A 117 0.19 4.14 27.48
C GLN A 117 1.60 4.14 28.11
N SER A 118 1.74 3.68 29.36
CA SER A 118 2.99 3.53 30.08
C SER A 118 3.84 2.29 29.68
N GLU A 119 3.24 1.28 29.06
CA GLU A 119 3.95 0.03 28.68
C GLU A 119 4.71 0.13 27.36
N TRP A 120 4.60 1.25 26.66
CA TRP A 120 5.32 1.52 25.41
C TRP A 120 6.73 2.10 25.63
N ARG A 121 7.34 1.97 26.81
CA ARG A 121 8.72 2.42 27.06
C ARG A 121 9.70 1.31 26.67
N GLY A 122 10.49 1.60 25.61
CA GLY A 122 11.30 0.71 24.84
C GLY A 122 12.47 0.04 25.56
N ALA A 123 12.76 -1.18 25.11
CA ALA A 123 14.10 -1.74 25.15
C ALA A 123 14.81 -1.44 23.81
N PRO A 124 16.16 -1.33 23.76
CA PRO A 124 16.88 -1.06 22.53
C PRO A 124 16.73 -2.22 21.53
N PHE A 125 16.40 -1.89 20.28
CA PHE A 125 16.25 -2.81 19.16
C PHE A 125 17.61 -3.41 18.79
N THR A 126 17.74 -4.71 18.92
CA THR A 126 18.73 -5.50 18.18
C THR A 126 17.99 -6.20 17.05
N PRO A 127 18.41 -6.04 15.78
CA PRO A 127 17.78 -6.73 14.66
C PRO A 127 18.20 -8.21 14.72
N ASN A 128 17.50 -8.99 15.53
CA ASN A 128 17.59 -10.44 15.45
C ASN A 128 16.36 -10.90 14.70
N ALA A 129 16.51 -11.17 13.40
CA ALA A 129 15.51 -11.82 12.59
C ALA A 129 15.25 -13.21 13.20
N GLN A 130 14.29 -13.32 14.08
CA GLN A 130 13.70 -14.60 14.41
C GLN A 130 12.92 -15.05 13.18
N VAL A 131 13.56 -15.88 12.39
CA VAL A 131 12.94 -16.63 11.30
C VAL A 131 11.79 -17.43 11.92
N GLY A 132 10.53 -17.00 11.68
CA GLY A 132 9.32 -17.70 12.08
C GLY A 132 8.44 -17.04 13.15
N GLY A 133 8.77 -15.85 13.69
CA GLY A 133 7.97 -15.15 14.71
C GLY A 133 6.91 -14.20 14.15
N GLU A 134 5.86 -13.95 14.94
CA GLU A 134 4.89 -12.85 14.66
C GLU A 134 5.59 -11.50 14.80
N ILE A 135 5.15 -10.52 13.98
CA ILE A 135 5.70 -9.17 13.96
C ILE A 135 4.58 -8.19 14.27
N ASP A 136 4.77 -7.37 15.29
CA ASP A 136 3.85 -6.32 15.65
C ASP A 136 4.23 -5.01 14.94
N ILE A 137 3.30 -4.46 14.19
CA ILE A 137 3.42 -3.16 13.54
C ILE A 137 2.32 -2.23 14.02
N GLY A 138 2.64 -0.96 14.15
CA GLY A 138 1.66 0.03 14.58
C GLY A 138 1.92 1.42 14.02
N THR A 139 0.87 2.17 13.82
CA THR A 139 0.92 3.57 13.39
C THR A 139 -0.18 4.38 14.06
N GLY A 140 0.05 5.68 14.25
CA GLY A 140 -0.94 6.55 14.86
C GLY A 140 -0.40 7.94 15.11
N THR A 141 -1.16 8.71 15.89
CA THR A 141 -0.79 10.05 16.35
C THR A 141 -1.05 10.20 17.85
N LEU A 142 -0.39 11.15 18.48
CA LEU A 142 -0.67 11.52 19.88
C LEU A 142 -1.57 12.74 19.94
N PRO A 143 -2.40 12.91 20.99
CA PRO A 143 -3.19 14.12 21.21
C PRO A 143 -2.35 15.41 21.22
N ALA A 144 -1.13 15.35 21.77
CA ALA A 144 -0.22 16.48 21.82
C ALA A 144 0.44 16.82 20.47
N ALA A 145 0.36 15.91 19.47
CA ALA A 145 0.96 16.09 18.15
C ALA A 145 0.10 15.36 17.08
N PRO A 146 -1.12 15.82 16.79
CA PRO A 146 -2.08 15.12 15.95
C PRO A 146 -1.64 15.03 14.48
N GLU A 147 -0.77 15.93 14.03
CA GLU A 147 -0.22 15.94 12.66
C GLU A 147 1.07 15.13 12.52
N ARG A 148 1.60 14.59 13.62
CA ARG A 148 2.86 13.82 13.60
C ARG A 148 2.55 12.33 13.65
N ARG A 149 2.79 11.65 12.52
CA ARG A 149 2.69 10.19 12.45
C ARG A 149 3.83 9.53 13.24
N ILE A 150 3.45 8.58 14.08
CA ILE A 150 4.38 7.68 14.78
C ILE A 150 4.20 6.30 14.19
N VAL A 151 5.29 5.62 13.90
CA VAL A 151 5.32 4.23 13.43
C VAL A 151 6.18 3.40 14.35
N ARG A 152 5.74 2.20 14.67
CA ARG A 152 6.47 1.24 15.49
C ARG A 152 6.47 -0.14 14.85
N ILE A 153 7.60 -0.83 14.97
CA ILE A 153 7.77 -2.22 14.56
C ILE A 153 8.38 -2.95 15.76
N ASN A 154 7.72 -3.97 16.27
CA ASN A 154 8.10 -4.68 17.50
C ASN A 154 8.41 -3.72 18.67
N GLY A 155 7.57 -2.70 18.84
CA GLY A 155 7.71 -1.68 19.87
C GLY A 155 8.72 -0.55 19.56
N ALA A 156 9.68 -0.74 18.66
CA ALA A 156 10.67 0.27 18.29
C ALA A 156 10.08 1.33 17.35
N THR A 157 10.33 2.62 17.63
CA THR A 157 9.91 3.73 16.76
C THR A 157 10.81 3.78 15.51
N THR A 158 10.19 3.87 14.33
CA THR A 158 10.88 3.88 13.04
C THR A 158 10.25 4.86 12.06
N ALA A 159 10.89 5.04 10.90
CA ALA A 159 10.31 5.82 9.80
C ALA A 159 9.14 5.07 9.13
N ALA A 160 8.15 5.82 8.64
CA ALA A 160 7.01 5.20 7.96
C ALA A 160 7.40 4.42 6.69
N THR A 161 8.52 4.77 6.06
CA THR A 161 9.06 4.07 4.89
C THR A 161 9.51 2.63 5.21
N ALA A 162 9.92 2.35 6.45
CA ALA A 162 10.32 1.02 6.88
C ALA A 162 9.16 0.00 6.85
N LEU A 163 7.91 0.46 6.89
CA LEU A 163 6.74 -0.44 6.76
C LEU A 163 6.72 -1.21 5.43
N ALA A 164 7.28 -0.64 4.35
CA ALA A 164 7.31 -1.28 3.03
C ALA A 164 8.13 -2.58 3.01
N GLU A 165 9.09 -2.73 3.92
CA GLU A 165 9.90 -3.94 4.05
C GLU A 165 9.09 -5.12 4.62
N TRP A 166 8.04 -4.82 5.38
CA TRP A 166 7.24 -5.81 6.11
C TRP A 166 5.91 -6.14 5.45
N LEU A 167 5.28 -5.15 4.83
CA LEU A 167 3.94 -5.28 4.31
C LEU A 167 3.76 -4.50 3.02
N THR A 168 3.21 -5.16 2.02
CA THR A 168 2.76 -4.54 0.78
C THR A 168 1.24 -4.46 0.79
N VAL A 169 0.69 -3.26 0.58
CA VAL A 169 -0.75 -3.02 0.54
C VAL A 169 -1.11 -2.34 -0.77
N LEU A 170 -2.00 -2.95 -1.51
CA LEU A 170 -2.61 -2.38 -2.71
C LEU A 170 -4.10 -2.14 -2.44
N TRP A 171 -4.66 -1.10 -3.02
CA TRP A 171 -6.08 -0.82 -2.85
C TRP A 171 -6.74 -0.35 -4.12
N LEU A 172 -8.02 -0.67 -4.22
CA LEU A 172 -8.94 -0.16 -5.22
C LEU A 172 -10.18 0.39 -4.51
N THR A 173 -10.48 1.66 -4.78
CA THR A 173 -11.62 2.37 -4.18
C THR A 173 -12.46 3.02 -5.26
N PRO A 174 -13.75 3.32 -5.01
CA PRO A 174 -14.62 3.97 -5.99
C PRO A 174 -14.05 5.30 -6.53
N ALA A 175 -13.29 6.04 -5.73
CA ALA A 175 -12.62 7.27 -6.18
C ALA A 175 -11.63 7.02 -7.33
N MET A 176 -11.10 5.81 -7.46
CA MET A 176 -10.15 5.45 -8.51
C MET A 176 -10.83 5.05 -9.83
N ASP A 177 -12.14 4.86 -9.88
CA ASP A 177 -12.87 4.52 -11.09
C ASP A 177 -12.69 5.58 -12.20
N ARG A 178 -12.31 6.80 -11.81
CA ARG A 178 -12.00 7.92 -12.72
C ARG A 178 -10.50 8.15 -12.96
N LEU A 179 -9.63 7.24 -12.52
CA LEU A 179 -8.17 7.42 -12.56
C LEU A 179 -7.65 7.86 -13.93
N PHE A 180 -8.18 7.30 -15.01
CA PHE A 180 -7.68 7.56 -16.36
C PHE A 180 -8.11 8.92 -16.93
N VAL A 181 -9.17 9.52 -16.40
CA VAL A 181 -9.64 10.87 -16.77
C VAL A 181 -9.17 11.94 -15.79
N GLU A 182 -8.66 11.56 -14.61
CA GLU A 182 -8.10 12.49 -13.64
C GLU A 182 -6.77 13.10 -14.13
N PRO A 183 -6.29 14.20 -13.52
CA PRO A 183 -5.00 14.78 -13.86
C PRO A 183 -3.84 13.80 -13.72
N ALA A 184 -2.78 13.98 -14.51
CA ALA A 184 -1.56 13.15 -14.51
C ALA A 184 -0.97 12.91 -13.10
N GLY A 185 -1.19 13.84 -12.15
CA GLY A 185 -0.78 13.69 -10.76
C GLY A 185 -1.38 12.48 -10.04
N GLU A 186 -2.64 12.13 -10.35
CA GLU A 186 -3.29 10.94 -9.75
C GLU A 186 -2.73 9.66 -10.37
N ARG A 187 -2.51 9.62 -11.68
CA ARG A 187 -1.90 8.48 -12.36
C ARG A 187 -0.46 8.26 -11.89
N ARG A 188 0.33 9.31 -11.67
CA ARG A 188 1.67 9.20 -11.06
C ARG A 188 1.61 8.59 -9.67
N ARG A 189 0.70 9.06 -8.82
CA ARG A 189 0.54 8.52 -7.46
C ARG A 189 0.11 7.05 -7.46
N PHE A 190 -0.73 6.68 -8.42
CA PHE A 190 -1.08 5.29 -8.63
C PHE A 190 0.14 4.48 -9.03
N LEU A 191 0.91 4.93 -10.03
CA LEU A 191 2.15 4.29 -10.47
C LEU A 191 3.18 4.20 -9.33
N ASP A 192 3.38 5.26 -8.55
CA ASP A 192 4.31 5.26 -7.41
C ASP A 192 3.94 4.21 -6.36
N ARG A 193 2.63 3.97 -6.15
CA ARG A 193 2.17 2.90 -5.26
C ARG A 193 2.45 1.51 -5.83
N LEU A 194 2.25 1.31 -7.14
CA LEU A 194 2.61 0.07 -7.80
C LEU A 194 4.13 -0.17 -7.71
N THR A 195 4.93 0.86 -7.98
CA THR A 195 6.38 0.81 -7.88
C THR A 195 6.84 0.49 -6.45
N LEU A 196 6.24 1.14 -5.44
CA LEU A 196 6.55 0.90 -4.03
C LEU A 196 6.31 -0.57 -3.61
N ALA A 197 5.29 -1.21 -4.17
CA ALA A 197 4.98 -2.61 -3.90
C ALA A 197 6.07 -3.57 -4.36
N MET A 198 6.81 -3.20 -5.39
CA MET A 198 7.93 -3.96 -5.94
C MET A 198 9.29 -3.49 -5.42
N ARG A 199 9.40 -2.22 -5.07
CA ARG A 199 10.63 -1.54 -4.64
C ARG A 199 10.40 -0.74 -3.36
N PRO A 200 10.66 -1.31 -2.18
CA PRO A 200 10.44 -0.63 -0.90
C PRO A 200 11.20 0.69 -0.73
N ASP A 201 12.36 0.84 -1.40
CA ASP A 201 13.18 2.06 -1.40
C ASP A 201 12.55 3.24 -2.16
N HIS A 202 11.58 2.98 -3.03
CA HIS A 202 10.92 4.00 -3.85
C HIS A 202 10.32 5.15 -3.02
N ALA A 203 9.70 4.83 -1.87
CA ALA A 203 9.15 5.86 -0.99
C ALA A 203 10.22 6.80 -0.42
N GLN A 204 11.43 6.30 -0.15
CA GLN A 204 12.53 7.11 0.34
C GLN A 204 13.04 8.06 -0.75
N HIS A 205 13.21 7.54 -1.98
CA HIS A 205 13.62 8.35 -3.12
C HIS A 205 12.59 9.44 -3.43
N ALA A 206 11.29 9.09 -3.47
CA ALA A 206 10.21 10.05 -3.68
C ALA A 206 10.21 11.17 -2.64
N ASN A 207 10.32 10.83 -1.35
CA ASN A 207 10.35 11.81 -0.26
C ASN A 207 11.56 12.75 -0.35
N ARG A 208 12.74 12.24 -0.64
CA ARG A 208 13.98 13.04 -0.77
C ARG A 208 13.91 13.94 -1.99
N TYR A 209 13.45 13.41 -3.13
CA TYR A 209 13.25 14.19 -4.34
C TYR A 209 12.28 15.35 -4.11
N GLU A 210 11.11 15.09 -3.52
CA GLU A 210 10.14 16.13 -3.23
C GLU A 210 10.65 17.17 -2.22
N ALA A 211 11.41 16.76 -1.21
CA ALA A 211 12.00 17.68 -0.24
C ALA A 211 13.03 18.61 -0.92
N ALA A 212 13.93 18.06 -1.74
CA ALA A 212 14.92 18.84 -2.49
C ALA A 212 14.24 19.78 -3.49
N MET A 213 13.22 19.32 -4.21
CA MET A 213 12.44 20.13 -5.16
C MET A 213 11.73 21.30 -4.45
N ARG A 214 11.07 21.05 -3.30
CA ARG A 214 10.43 22.12 -2.52
C ARG A 214 11.46 23.14 -2.01
N ALA A 215 12.62 22.68 -1.54
CA ALA A 215 13.70 23.56 -1.09
C ALA A 215 14.25 24.40 -2.26
N ARG A 216 14.52 23.77 -3.42
CA ARG A 216 14.96 24.47 -4.64
C ARG A 216 13.94 25.53 -5.09
N ASN A 217 12.66 25.18 -5.15
CA ASN A 217 11.62 26.13 -5.55
C ASN A 217 11.55 27.32 -4.59
N ARG A 218 11.73 27.11 -3.28
CA ARG A 218 11.75 28.19 -2.30
C ARG A 218 12.97 29.10 -2.52
N VAL A 219 14.17 28.54 -2.67
CA VAL A 219 15.39 29.33 -2.94
C VAL A 219 15.25 30.16 -4.22
N LEU A 220 14.65 29.61 -5.28
CA LEU A 220 14.38 30.34 -6.52
C LEU A 220 13.32 31.45 -6.37
N ALA A 221 12.32 31.24 -5.50
CA ALA A 221 11.29 32.26 -5.22
C ALA A 221 11.89 33.41 -4.38
N ASP A 222 12.62 33.07 -3.30
CA ASP A 222 13.24 34.08 -2.40
C ASP A 222 14.23 34.97 -3.14
N ALA A 223 14.88 34.45 -4.19
CA ALA A 223 15.81 35.20 -5.01
C ALA A 223 15.15 36.33 -5.85
N LYS A 224 13.85 36.25 -6.13
CA LYS A 224 13.11 37.34 -6.80
C LYS A 224 13.01 38.58 -5.92
N ASP A 225 12.91 38.38 -4.61
CA ASP A 225 12.63 39.45 -3.65
C ASP A 225 13.89 39.95 -2.94
N HIS A 226 14.94 39.14 -2.83
CA HIS A 226 16.11 39.41 -1.98
C HIS A 226 17.46 39.35 -2.71
N GLY A 227 17.50 39.19 -4.03
CA GLY A 227 18.74 39.15 -4.82
C GLY A 227 19.10 37.76 -5.33
N HIS A 228 20.38 37.56 -5.72
CA HIS A 228 20.79 36.30 -6.36
C HIS A 228 20.78 35.11 -5.38
N PRO A 229 20.19 33.98 -5.77
CA PRO A 229 20.23 32.75 -4.96
C PRO A 229 21.65 32.25 -4.86
N ASP A 230 22.02 31.64 -3.72
CA ASP A 230 23.31 30.97 -3.56
C ASP A 230 23.46 29.83 -4.60
N PRO A 231 24.40 29.97 -5.57
CA PRO A 231 24.56 28.99 -6.64
C PRO A 231 25.03 27.63 -6.13
N HIS A 232 25.76 27.58 -5.02
CA HIS A 232 26.28 26.34 -4.41
C HIS A 232 25.14 25.55 -3.79
N TRP A 233 24.24 26.23 -3.08
CA TRP A 233 23.05 25.57 -2.51
C TRP A 233 22.14 25.02 -3.59
N LEU A 234 21.85 25.79 -4.64
CA LEU A 234 21.04 25.29 -5.77
C LEU A 234 21.69 24.06 -6.40
N THR A 235 23.01 24.08 -6.63
CA THR A 235 23.71 22.94 -7.21
C THR A 235 23.62 21.70 -6.33
N ALA A 236 23.73 21.84 -5.00
CA ALA A 236 23.58 20.72 -4.08
C ALA A 236 22.15 20.12 -4.10
N LEU A 237 21.12 20.98 -4.13
CA LEU A 237 19.72 20.55 -4.22
C LEU A 237 19.44 19.87 -5.57
N GLU A 238 19.98 20.38 -6.66
CA GLU A 238 19.83 19.84 -8.01
C GLU A 238 20.54 18.49 -8.15
N ALA A 239 21.69 18.30 -7.51
CA ALA A 239 22.36 17.01 -7.44
C ALA A 239 21.53 15.96 -6.67
N GLN A 240 20.92 16.33 -5.54
CA GLN A 240 19.97 15.45 -4.82
C GLN A 240 18.75 15.13 -5.65
N MET A 241 18.19 16.11 -6.37
CA MET A 241 17.06 15.87 -7.28
C MET A 241 17.46 14.94 -8.42
N ALA A 242 18.66 15.04 -8.96
CA ALA A 242 19.14 14.18 -10.04
C ALA A 242 19.31 12.74 -9.54
N GLU A 243 19.97 12.52 -8.41
CA GLU A 243 20.15 11.20 -7.80
C GLU A 243 18.81 10.49 -7.58
N HIS A 244 17.94 11.16 -6.82
CA HIS A 244 16.66 10.54 -6.45
C HIS A 244 15.65 10.52 -7.61
N GLY A 245 15.73 11.49 -8.51
CA GLY A 245 14.92 11.54 -9.72
C GLY A 245 15.22 10.40 -10.69
N ALA A 246 16.49 10.06 -10.87
CA ALA A 246 16.92 8.92 -11.67
C ALA A 246 16.42 7.59 -11.07
N ALA A 247 16.50 7.42 -9.76
CA ALA A 247 15.99 6.23 -9.08
C ALA A 247 14.46 6.07 -9.21
N ILE A 248 13.70 7.18 -9.10
CA ILE A 248 12.24 7.18 -9.32
C ILE A 248 11.90 6.76 -10.73
N GLU A 249 12.56 7.34 -11.74
CA GLU A 249 12.33 7.05 -13.15
C GLU A 249 12.64 5.59 -13.47
N ALA A 250 13.78 5.08 -13.01
CA ALA A 250 14.20 3.69 -13.20
C ALA A 250 13.18 2.72 -12.58
N GLY A 251 12.73 2.98 -11.34
CA GLY A 251 11.74 2.14 -10.67
C GLY A 251 10.37 2.14 -11.36
N ARG A 252 9.90 3.31 -11.82
CA ARG A 252 8.65 3.41 -12.58
C ARG A 252 8.72 2.68 -13.91
N ARG A 253 9.81 2.85 -14.66
CA ARG A 253 10.03 2.19 -15.95
C ARG A 253 10.08 0.68 -15.80
N GLU A 254 10.84 0.18 -14.83
CA GLU A 254 10.88 -1.25 -14.51
C GLU A 254 9.49 -1.79 -14.19
N THR A 255 8.72 -1.09 -13.36
CA THR A 255 7.36 -1.49 -12.97
C THR A 255 6.42 -1.51 -14.18
N VAL A 256 6.44 -0.46 -15.02
CA VAL A 256 5.59 -0.37 -16.22
C VAL A 256 5.94 -1.47 -17.21
N THR A 257 7.22 -1.71 -17.47
CA THR A 257 7.68 -2.77 -18.39
C THR A 257 7.23 -4.15 -17.92
N ALA A 258 7.54 -4.49 -16.67
CA ALA A 258 7.19 -5.80 -16.12
C ALA A 258 5.66 -6.04 -16.06
N LEU A 259 4.90 -4.99 -15.76
CA LEU A 259 3.44 -5.09 -15.70
C LEU A 259 2.83 -5.14 -17.12
N ALA A 260 3.39 -4.43 -18.09
CA ALA A 260 2.96 -4.49 -19.48
C ALA A 260 3.20 -5.89 -20.08
N GLU A 261 4.35 -6.50 -19.81
CA GLU A 261 4.66 -7.90 -20.18
C GLU A 261 3.63 -8.86 -19.57
N ARG A 262 3.39 -8.76 -18.25
CA ARG A 262 2.41 -9.61 -17.57
C ARG A 262 0.99 -9.46 -18.14
N LEU A 263 0.57 -8.24 -18.49
CA LEU A 263 -0.74 -7.97 -19.07
C LEU A 263 -0.87 -8.49 -20.50
N ALA A 264 0.22 -8.45 -21.28
CA ALA A 264 0.24 -8.99 -22.64
C ALA A 264 0.08 -10.53 -22.67
N ASP A 265 0.65 -11.21 -21.67
CA ASP A 265 0.60 -12.67 -21.53
C ASP A 265 -0.71 -13.18 -20.91
N GLN A 266 -1.62 -12.29 -20.48
CA GLN A 266 -2.89 -12.70 -19.92
C GLN A 266 -3.80 -13.36 -20.98
N PRO A 267 -4.43 -14.50 -20.67
CA PRO A 267 -5.41 -15.11 -21.56
C PRO A 267 -6.62 -14.18 -21.74
N GLU A 268 -7.31 -14.35 -22.86
CA GLU A 268 -8.61 -13.69 -23.04
C GLU A 268 -9.56 -14.04 -21.88
N GLY A 269 -10.26 -13.03 -21.37
CA GLY A 269 -11.09 -13.17 -20.19
C GLY A 269 -12.09 -12.02 -20.05
N PRO A 270 -12.89 -12.01 -18.98
CA PRO A 270 -13.94 -11.00 -18.78
C PRO A 270 -13.39 -9.61 -18.45
N PHE A 271 -12.07 -9.49 -18.23
CA PHE A 271 -11.39 -8.21 -17.98
C PHE A 271 -10.65 -7.74 -19.21
N ALA A 272 -10.82 -6.46 -19.54
CA ALA A 272 -10.14 -5.84 -20.66
C ALA A 272 -8.61 -5.84 -20.47
N ARG A 273 -7.87 -6.08 -21.54
CA ARG A 273 -6.41 -6.04 -21.54
C ARG A 273 -5.91 -4.62 -21.64
N ALA A 274 -5.03 -4.24 -20.71
CA ALA A 274 -4.44 -2.91 -20.65
C ALA A 274 -3.02 -2.91 -21.24
N GLY A 275 -2.76 -1.99 -22.16
CA GLY A 275 -1.41 -1.59 -22.55
C GLY A 275 -0.93 -0.45 -21.67
N LEU A 276 0.36 -0.43 -21.30
CA LEU A 276 0.94 0.56 -20.41
C LEU A 276 2.16 1.20 -21.04
N THR A 277 2.24 2.53 -20.97
CA THR A 277 3.44 3.30 -21.34
C THR A 277 3.72 4.39 -20.32
N LEU A 278 5.01 4.67 -20.08
CA LEU A 278 5.45 5.81 -19.29
C LEU A 278 5.87 6.91 -20.24
N GLU A 279 5.14 8.02 -20.23
CA GLU A 279 5.36 9.16 -21.11
C GLU A 279 5.85 10.39 -20.34
N GLY A 280 6.23 11.42 -21.07
CA GLY A 280 6.66 12.70 -20.56
C GLY A 280 8.16 12.77 -20.37
N TRP A 281 8.64 13.02 -19.15
CA TRP A 281 10.05 13.20 -18.90
C TRP A 281 10.82 11.87 -18.86
N ASN A 282 11.97 11.84 -19.56
CA ASN A 282 12.85 10.67 -19.66
C ASN A 282 14.35 11.02 -19.57
N GLY A 283 14.68 12.21 -19.08
CA GLY A 283 16.05 12.76 -19.04
C GLY A 283 16.78 12.47 -17.73
N ALA A 284 16.80 11.21 -17.24
CA ALA A 284 17.43 10.87 -15.97
C ALA A 284 18.91 11.27 -15.91
N ASP A 285 19.65 11.00 -16.99
CA ASP A 285 21.10 11.27 -17.06
C ASP A 285 21.45 12.77 -17.19
N THR A 286 20.52 13.60 -17.65
CA THR A 286 20.71 15.04 -17.88
C THR A 286 20.07 15.92 -16.81
N LEU A 287 19.35 15.36 -15.85
CA LEU A 287 18.48 16.11 -14.94
C LEU A 287 19.23 17.23 -14.19
N ALA A 288 20.44 16.99 -13.69
CA ALA A 288 21.22 18.02 -12.98
C ALA A 288 21.52 19.20 -13.92
N ALA A 289 21.94 18.93 -15.15
CA ALA A 289 22.24 19.96 -16.14
C ALA A 289 20.98 20.72 -16.55
N ASP A 290 19.88 20.02 -16.79
CA ASP A 290 18.59 20.61 -17.18
C ASP A 290 18.03 21.53 -16.09
N LEU A 291 18.15 21.13 -14.82
CA LEU A 291 17.77 21.94 -13.67
C LEU A 291 18.63 23.21 -13.54
N ALA A 292 19.96 23.08 -13.73
CA ALA A 292 20.88 24.23 -13.67
C ALA A 292 20.59 25.23 -14.80
N GLN A 293 20.39 24.75 -16.03
CA GLN A 293 20.03 25.61 -17.17
C GLN A 293 18.64 26.22 -17.01
N GLY A 294 17.71 25.49 -16.39
CA GLY A 294 16.31 25.89 -16.21
C GLY A 294 16.06 26.90 -15.09
N ARG A 295 17.03 27.27 -14.25
CA ARG A 295 16.83 28.09 -13.02
C ARG A 295 16.00 29.36 -13.27
N ARG A 296 16.29 30.13 -14.32
CA ARG A 296 15.55 31.37 -14.65
C ARG A 296 14.10 31.09 -15.05
N ARG A 297 13.89 30.06 -15.88
CA ARG A 297 12.57 29.65 -16.35
C ARG A 297 11.72 29.12 -15.19
N ASP A 298 12.31 28.30 -14.32
CA ASP A 298 11.64 27.74 -13.14
C ASP A 298 11.29 28.82 -12.13
N ALA A 299 12.18 29.78 -11.90
CA ALA A 299 11.93 30.96 -11.08
C ALA A 299 10.76 31.79 -11.62
N ALA A 300 10.71 32.01 -12.93
CA ALA A 300 9.62 32.74 -13.57
C ALA A 300 8.27 31.99 -13.44
N ALA A 301 8.30 30.66 -13.57
CA ALA A 301 7.11 29.78 -13.43
C ALA A 301 6.70 29.54 -11.96
N GLY A 302 7.53 29.89 -10.97
CA GLY A 302 7.31 29.58 -9.57
C GLY A 302 7.39 28.10 -9.22
N ARG A 303 7.93 27.26 -10.11
CA ARG A 303 8.00 25.80 -9.94
C ARG A 303 9.04 25.18 -10.86
N THR A 304 9.56 24.02 -10.48
CA THR A 304 10.41 23.18 -11.34
C THR A 304 9.60 22.59 -12.48
N LEU A 305 10.13 22.68 -13.72
CA LEU A 305 9.45 22.28 -14.95
C LEU A 305 9.96 20.97 -15.56
N VAL A 306 11.09 20.44 -15.08
CA VAL A 306 11.72 19.21 -15.58
C VAL A 306 11.93 18.20 -14.44
N GLY A 307 11.78 16.92 -14.73
CA GLY A 307 12.01 15.83 -13.77
C GLY A 307 10.86 14.82 -13.70
N PRO A 308 10.99 13.75 -12.91
CA PRO A 308 10.02 12.64 -12.85
C PRO A 308 8.62 13.04 -12.37
N HIS A 309 8.46 14.21 -11.73
CA HIS A 309 7.14 14.77 -11.42
C HIS A 309 6.35 15.25 -12.66
N ARG A 310 6.96 15.17 -13.84
CA ARG A 310 6.34 15.50 -15.15
C ARG A 310 6.01 14.26 -15.97
N SER A 311 6.45 13.07 -15.57
CA SER A 311 6.08 11.81 -16.23
C SER A 311 4.58 11.51 -16.04
N ASP A 312 4.02 10.69 -16.92
CA ASP A 312 2.63 10.25 -16.85
C ASP A 312 2.51 8.77 -17.23
N LEU A 313 1.58 8.07 -16.57
CA LEU A 313 1.21 6.71 -16.91
C LEU A 313 0.07 6.75 -17.92
N MET A 314 0.34 6.33 -19.14
CA MET A 314 -0.68 6.15 -20.17
C MET A 314 -1.17 4.71 -20.19
N VAL A 315 -2.48 4.56 -20.27
CA VAL A 315 -3.16 3.26 -20.32
C VAL A 315 -4.03 3.20 -21.57
N THR A 316 -3.89 2.10 -22.33
CA THR A 316 -4.62 1.83 -23.57
C THR A 316 -5.43 0.54 -23.42
N HIS A 317 -6.65 0.53 -23.90
CA HIS A 317 -7.46 -0.67 -24.08
C HIS A 317 -6.96 -1.39 -25.34
N LEU A 318 -6.23 -2.50 -25.18
CA LEU A 318 -5.54 -3.17 -26.29
C LEU A 318 -6.50 -3.67 -27.37
N ASP A 319 -7.61 -4.29 -26.99
CA ASP A 319 -8.56 -4.88 -27.96
C ASP A 319 -9.31 -3.82 -28.78
N LYS A 320 -9.32 -2.57 -28.33
CA LYS A 320 -9.98 -1.43 -29.02
C LYS A 320 -8.99 -0.44 -29.61
N ASP A 321 -7.70 -0.62 -29.34
CA ASP A 321 -6.65 0.35 -29.67
C ASP A 321 -7.04 1.79 -29.29
N GLN A 322 -7.56 1.95 -28.06
CA GLN A 322 -8.13 3.23 -27.61
C GLN A 322 -7.57 3.61 -26.24
N PRO A 323 -7.18 4.90 -26.02
CA PRO A 323 -6.82 5.39 -24.69
C PRO A 323 -7.90 5.09 -23.66
N ALA A 324 -7.52 4.59 -22.48
CA ALA A 324 -8.44 4.24 -21.40
C ALA A 324 -9.34 5.42 -20.98
N ALA A 325 -8.84 6.65 -21.06
CA ALA A 325 -9.59 7.87 -20.76
C ALA A 325 -10.82 8.08 -21.67
N LEU A 326 -10.83 7.49 -22.87
CA LEU A 326 -11.92 7.58 -23.85
C LEU A 326 -12.86 6.37 -23.80
N CYS A 327 -12.55 5.36 -22.99
CA CYS A 327 -13.41 4.21 -22.79
C CYS A 327 -14.61 4.53 -21.88
N SER A 328 -15.65 3.72 -21.95
CA SER A 328 -16.78 3.82 -21.01
C SER A 328 -16.35 3.60 -19.57
N THR A 329 -17.14 4.08 -18.62
CA THR A 329 -16.84 3.93 -17.18
C THR A 329 -16.70 2.47 -16.75
N GLY A 330 -17.51 1.58 -17.30
CA GLY A 330 -17.43 0.14 -17.06
C GLY A 330 -16.13 -0.48 -17.58
N GLU A 331 -15.68 -0.06 -18.77
CA GLU A 331 -14.39 -0.49 -19.34
C GLU A 331 -13.20 0.08 -18.57
N GLN A 332 -13.26 1.34 -18.16
CA GLN A 332 -12.21 1.94 -17.33
C GLN A 332 -12.06 1.16 -16.02
N LYS A 333 -13.17 0.78 -15.38
CA LYS A 333 -13.16 -0.02 -14.17
C LYS A 333 -12.60 -1.43 -14.41
N ALA A 334 -12.98 -2.06 -15.54
CA ALA A 334 -12.45 -3.38 -15.91
C ALA A 334 -10.94 -3.35 -16.18
N LEU A 335 -10.44 -2.32 -16.90
CA LEU A 335 -9.01 -2.09 -17.12
C LEU A 335 -8.25 -1.88 -15.80
N LEU A 336 -8.78 -1.02 -14.93
CA LEU A 336 -8.16 -0.74 -13.64
C LEU A 336 -8.09 -1.99 -12.75
N LEU A 337 -9.16 -2.76 -12.71
CA LEU A 337 -9.23 -4.01 -11.96
C LEU A 337 -8.25 -5.04 -12.51
N GLY A 338 -8.24 -5.26 -13.83
CA GLY A 338 -7.29 -6.15 -14.51
C GLY A 338 -5.83 -5.77 -14.22
N LEU A 339 -5.53 -4.48 -14.23
CA LEU A 339 -4.21 -3.94 -13.92
C LEU A 339 -3.79 -4.20 -12.46
N VAL A 340 -4.69 -3.98 -11.49
CA VAL A 340 -4.40 -4.22 -10.07
C VAL A 340 -4.20 -5.71 -9.79
N LEU A 341 -5.01 -6.59 -10.42
CA LEU A 341 -4.87 -8.04 -10.29
C LEU A 341 -3.53 -8.53 -10.87
N ALA A 342 -3.20 -8.12 -12.11
CA ALA A 342 -1.92 -8.47 -12.73
C ALA A 342 -0.73 -7.99 -11.92
N HIS A 343 -0.83 -6.80 -11.33
CA HIS A 343 0.21 -6.27 -10.47
C HIS A 343 0.32 -7.05 -9.15
N ALA A 344 -0.78 -7.48 -8.54
CA ALA A 344 -0.75 -8.31 -7.34
C ALA A 344 -0.06 -9.65 -7.57
N GLU A 345 -0.37 -10.30 -8.71
CA GLU A 345 0.31 -11.51 -9.17
C GLU A 345 1.82 -11.27 -9.38
N LEU A 346 2.17 -10.18 -10.08
CA LEU A 346 3.57 -9.80 -10.33
C LEU A 346 4.35 -9.55 -9.03
N VAL A 347 3.72 -8.89 -8.04
CA VAL A 347 4.33 -8.66 -6.73
C VAL A 347 4.55 -9.98 -6.00
N ALA A 348 3.57 -10.89 -6.00
CA ALA A 348 3.69 -12.20 -5.36
C ALA A 348 4.88 -12.99 -5.94
N ASP A 349 5.02 -12.99 -7.28
CA ASP A 349 6.09 -13.69 -7.98
C ASP A 349 7.48 -13.09 -7.74
N ARG A 350 7.61 -11.76 -7.80
CA ARG A 350 8.92 -11.09 -7.75
C ARG A 350 9.40 -10.81 -6.32
N VAL A 351 8.49 -10.47 -5.42
CA VAL A 351 8.83 -10.15 -4.03
C VAL A 351 8.78 -11.42 -3.15
N GLY A 352 8.20 -12.50 -3.68
CA GLY A 352 7.99 -13.75 -2.95
C GLY A 352 7.01 -13.62 -1.79
N ARG A 353 6.23 -12.54 -1.74
CA ARG A 353 5.22 -12.27 -0.72
C ARG A 353 4.00 -11.63 -1.38
N ALA A 354 2.86 -12.30 -1.27
CA ALA A 354 1.61 -11.77 -1.77
C ALA A 354 1.21 -10.47 -1.03
N PRO A 355 0.75 -9.42 -1.74
CA PRO A 355 0.30 -8.18 -1.12
C PRO A 355 -1.02 -8.39 -0.38
N ILE A 356 -1.35 -7.48 0.54
CA ILE A 356 -2.72 -7.31 1.02
C ILE A 356 -3.49 -6.47 0.01
N LEU A 357 -4.64 -6.96 -0.40
CA LEU A 357 -5.54 -6.26 -1.33
C LEU A 357 -6.72 -5.68 -0.58
N LEU A 358 -6.99 -4.39 -0.76
CA LEU A 358 -8.12 -3.69 -0.17
C LEU A 358 -9.07 -3.27 -1.30
N LEU A 359 -10.24 -3.89 -1.37
CA LEU A 359 -11.22 -3.69 -2.44
C LEU A 359 -12.49 -3.08 -1.87
N ASP A 360 -12.67 -1.78 -2.07
CA ASP A 360 -13.82 -1.04 -1.55
C ASP A 360 -14.96 -1.03 -2.58
N GLU A 361 -16.07 -1.67 -2.26
CA GLU A 361 -17.31 -1.77 -3.08
C GLU A 361 -17.11 -2.30 -4.51
N VAL A 362 -16.03 -3.04 -4.77
CA VAL A 362 -15.67 -3.48 -6.14
C VAL A 362 -16.65 -4.50 -6.68
N ALA A 363 -17.13 -5.43 -5.85
CA ALA A 363 -18.03 -6.53 -6.26
C ALA A 363 -19.45 -6.06 -6.59
N ALA A 364 -19.93 -4.96 -6.01
CA ALA A 364 -21.31 -4.50 -6.10
C ALA A 364 -21.76 -4.12 -7.53
N HIS A 365 -20.80 -3.73 -8.38
CA HIS A 365 -21.09 -3.25 -9.74
C HIS A 365 -20.66 -4.21 -10.85
N LEU A 366 -20.25 -5.43 -10.49
CA LEU A 366 -19.88 -6.47 -11.45
C LEU A 366 -21.06 -7.40 -11.71
N ASP A 367 -21.23 -7.78 -12.98
CA ASP A 367 -22.11 -8.88 -13.34
C ASP A 367 -21.61 -10.21 -12.71
N PRO A 368 -22.47 -11.24 -12.60
CA PRO A 368 -22.08 -12.50 -11.95
C PRO A 368 -20.85 -13.18 -12.56
N VAL A 369 -20.68 -13.11 -13.89
CA VAL A 369 -19.55 -13.77 -14.58
C VAL A 369 -18.24 -13.06 -14.24
N ARG A 370 -18.21 -11.73 -14.31
CA ARG A 370 -17.03 -10.94 -13.93
C ARG A 370 -16.71 -11.05 -12.46
N ARG A 371 -17.73 -11.15 -11.62
CA ARG A 371 -17.55 -11.29 -10.16
C ARG A 371 -16.94 -12.63 -9.80
N ALA A 372 -17.43 -13.74 -10.37
CA ALA A 372 -16.85 -15.08 -10.18
C ALA A 372 -15.37 -15.09 -10.64
N ALA A 373 -15.10 -14.61 -11.86
CA ALA A 373 -13.72 -14.51 -12.37
C ALA A 373 -12.80 -13.62 -11.51
N LEU A 374 -13.33 -12.56 -10.89
CA LEU A 374 -12.60 -11.73 -9.94
C LEU A 374 -12.21 -12.56 -8.72
N PHE A 375 -13.13 -13.27 -8.11
CA PHE A 375 -12.88 -14.05 -6.90
C PHE A 375 -11.89 -15.19 -7.17
N ASP A 376 -12.02 -15.89 -8.30
CA ASP A 376 -11.08 -16.94 -8.71
C ASP A 376 -9.66 -16.39 -8.87
N ARG A 377 -9.50 -15.25 -9.55
CA ARG A 377 -8.18 -14.63 -9.72
C ARG A 377 -7.60 -14.12 -8.40
N LEU A 378 -8.43 -13.51 -7.55
CA LEU A 378 -7.99 -13.06 -6.23
C LEU A 378 -7.52 -14.22 -5.36
N ALA A 379 -8.26 -15.35 -5.35
CA ALA A 379 -7.88 -16.56 -4.63
C ALA A 379 -6.53 -17.12 -5.12
N ALA A 380 -6.31 -17.10 -6.45
CA ALA A 380 -5.08 -17.59 -7.06
C ALA A 380 -3.83 -16.75 -6.70
N THR A 381 -3.99 -15.47 -6.34
CA THR A 381 -2.84 -14.61 -5.95
C THR A 381 -2.21 -15.01 -4.62
N GLY A 382 -2.87 -15.81 -3.78
CA GLY A 382 -2.45 -16.08 -2.40
C GLY A 382 -2.49 -14.86 -1.47
N SER A 383 -3.07 -13.75 -1.92
CA SER A 383 -3.23 -12.51 -1.17
C SER A 383 -4.25 -12.64 -0.04
N GLN A 384 -4.07 -11.87 1.04
CA GLN A 384 -5.16 -11.59 1.95
C GLN A 384 -5.99 -10.44 1.36
N VAL A 385 -7.24 -10.72 1.03
CA VAL A 385 -8.14 -9.80 0.30
C VAL A 385 -9.19 -9.27 1.25
N TRP A 386 -9.16 -7.98 1.53
CA TRP A 386 -10.17 -7.27 2.30
C TRP A 386 -11.16 -6.64 1.33
N ILE A 387 -12.42 -7.04 1.42
CA ILE A 387 -13.47 -6.59 0.50
C ILE A 387 -14.68 -6.08 1.27
N THR A 388 -15.29 -4.99 0.79
CA THR A 388 -16.46 -4.39 1.42
C THR A 388 -17.71 -4.56 0.55
N GLY A 389 -18.85 -4.67 1.20
CA GLY A 389 -20.17 -4.66 0.56
C GLY A 389 -21.27 -4.24 1.52
N THR A 390 -22.43 -3.87 0.99
CA THR A 390 -23.62 -3.57 1.79
C THR A 390 -24.32 -4.82 2.27
N GLU A 391 -24.30 -5.86 1.44
CA GLU A 391 -25.02 -7.12 1.65
C GLU A 391 -24.07 -8.31 1.48
N ARG A 392 -24.49 -9.48 1.96
CA ARG A 392 -23.72 -10.72 1.85
C ARG A 392 -23.85 -11.39 0.48
N ALA A 393 -25.02 -11.33 -0.13
CA ALA A 393 -25.34 -12.05 -1.36
C ALA A 393 -24.31 -11.92 -2.50
N PRO A 394 -23.69 -10.76 -2.78
CA PRO A 394 -22.64 -10.66 -3.80
C PRO A 394 -21.39 -11.51 -3.54
N PHE A 395 -21.24 -12.06 -2.35
CA PHE A 395 -20.06 -12.79 -1.89
C PHE A 395 -20.34 -14.27 -1.58
N ASP A 396 -21.52 -14.79 -1.91
CA ASP A 396 -21.89 -16.18 -1.59
C ASP A 396 -20.95 -17.21 -2.24
N ASP A 397 -20.38 -16.87 -3.40
CA ASP A 397 -19.46 -17.73 -4.17
C ASP A 397 -17.98 -17.57 -3.77
N ILE A 398 -17.66 -16.78 -2.74
CA ILE A 398 -16.25 -16.42 -2.43
C ILE A 398 -15.45 -17.55 -1.76
N GLY A 399 -16.07 -18.65 -1.38
CA GLY A 399 -15.46 -19.76 -0.67
C GLY A 399 -15.18 -19.43 0.81
N ALA A 400 -14.06 -19.92 1.36
CA ALA A 400 -13.72 -19.70 2.76
C ALA A 400 -13.31 -18.23 3.00
N ALA A 401 -14.01 -17.55 3.90
CA ALA A 401 -13.79 -16.15 4.23
C ALA A 401 -13.99 -15.87 5.71
N SER A 402 -13.29 -14.87 6.23
CA SER A 402 -13.55 -14.25 7.53
C SER A 402 -14.60 -13.16 7.35
N TRP A 403 -15.72 -13.28 8.02
CA TRP A 403 -16.85 -12.38 7.91
C TRP A 403 -16.95 -11.45 9.11
N PHE A 404 -17.14 -10.16 8.84
CA PHE A 404 -17.35 -9.16 9.87
C PHE A 404 -18.52 -8.25 9.48
N ALA A 405 -19.45 -8.09 10.40
CA ALA A 405 -20.49 -7.08 10.30
C ALA A 405 -20.02 -5.76 10.91
N VAL A 406 -20.28 -4.67 10.22
CA VAL A 406 -19.92 -3.31 10.64
C VAL A 406 -21.19 -2.51 10.85
N ALA A 407 -21.42 -2.04 12.06
CA ALA A 407 -22.58 -1.21 12.42
C ALA A 407 -22.11 -0.11 13.39
N ASP A 408 -22.40 1.15 13.07
CA ASP A 408 -22.13 2.32 13.92
C ASP A 408 -20.72 2.36 14.53
N GLY A 409 -19.70 2.03 13.71
CA GLY A 409 -18.30 1.99 14.16
C GLY A 409 -17.94 0.78 15.02
N THR A 410 -18.86 -0.16 15.21
CA THR A 410 -18.62 -1.43 15.91
C THR A 410 -18.41 -2.56 14.90
N LEU A 411 -17.53 -3.49 15.21
CA LEU A 411 -17.20 -4.66 14.40
C LEU A 411 -17.54 -5.93 15.18
N SER A 412 -18.25 -6.85 14.55
CA SER A 412 -18.56 -8.17 15.10
C SER A 412 -18.27 -9.26 14.08
N ALA A 413 -17.80 -10.43 14.52
CA ALA A 413 -17.71 -11.61 13.67
C ALA A 413 -19.13 -12.04 13.25
N ALA A 414 -19.32 -12.37 11.95
CA ALA A 414 -20.63 -12.64 11.35
C ALA A 414 -20.72 -14.06 10.75
#